data_e5a9a1e92c71082931467148a8aa5d01
#
_entry.id   e5a9a1e92c71082931467148a8aa5d01
#
_cell.length_a   1.000
_cell.length_b   1.000
_cell.length_c   1.000
_cell.angle_alpha   90.00
_cell.angle_beta   90.00
_cell.angle_gamma   90.00
#
_symmetry.space_group_name_H-M   'P 1'
#
loop_
_entity.id
_entity.type
_entity.pdbx_description
1 polymer ?
#
loop_
_entity_poly.entity_id
_entity_poly.type
_entity_poly.pdbx_seq_one_letter_code
_entity_poly.pdbx_strand_id
1 'polypeptide(L)'
;MKSISTYDFKGKRALIRVDFNVPLNKETLAVTDDTRIRAAIPTIKKVLEGGGSVVLMSHLGRPKNIPEDKFSLKNCISTIEKYLGFPIQFATDCIGERAFEKSAALKPGEVLLLENLRFHQREEKGDRGYAEMLSKHGDCYINDAFGTAHRAHASTTIVAEFFPNDKMFGYLLEKEIHSVDKVLNSHEKPLTAIVGGAKVSSKITIITKLLDKVDNLIIGGGMAYTFIKAQGGKVGKSLVEEDHLQTAIDIMRIAKEKGVTILLPVDTIYADEFSDSANMKEGKIGEIPDGWMGLDIAKESIEIFRKVILDSKLILWNGPMGVFEMKNFQKGTLEIAKAVAEATKKGAFTLVGGGDSVAAVNQFGLADEVSHVSTGGGAMLEYLEGVELPGIAAILK
;
A
#
# COMPACT_ATOMS: atom_id res chain seq x y z
N MET A 1 -20.34 14.30 5.90
CA MET A 1 -19.51 13.26 6.54
C MET A 1 -19.15 13.71 7.96
N LYS A 2 -19.23 12.81 8.93
CA LYS A 2 -18.74 13.07 10.31
C LYS A 2 -17.26 12.77 10.41
N SER A 3 -16.56 13.48 11.31
CA SER A 3 -15.15 13.22 11.59
C SER A 3 -14.99 12.36 12.82
N ILE A 4 -14.12 11.38 12.77
CA ILE A 4 -13.81 10.51 13.91
C ILE A 4 -13.27 11.31 15.11
N SER A 5 -12.57 12.41 14.87
CA SER A 5 -11.97 13.24 15.92
C SER A 5 -13.01 13.93 16.81
N THR A 6 -14.20 14.26 16.26
CA THR A 6 -15.26 15.02 16.93
C THR A 6 -16.52 14.22 17.21
N TYR A 7 -16.58 12.95 16.75
CA TYR A 7 -17.76 12.10 16.96
C TYR A 7 -17.89 11.68 18.42
N ASP A 8 -19.11 11.75 18.97
CA ASP A 8 -19.42 11.29 20.32
C ASP A 8 -19.68 9.78 20.33
N PHE A 9 -18.70 9.04 20.84
CA PHE A 9 -18.75 7.57 20.96
C PHE A 9 -19.38 7.08 22.26
N LYS A 10 -19.74 7.96 23.20
CA LYS A 10 -20.28 7.56 24.50
C LYS A 10 -21.49 6.65 24.37
N GLY A 11 -21.35 5.42 24.88
CA GLY A 11 -22.37 4.38 24.81
C GLY A 11 -22.66 3.84 23.40
N LYS A 12 -21.85 4.19 22.39
CA LYS A 12 -21.98 3.69 21.02
C LYS A 12 -21.12 2.45 20.81
N ARG A 13 -21.64 1.56 19.99
CA ARG A 13 -20.93 0.40 19.44
C ARG A 13 -20.44 0.74 18.05
N ALA A 14 -19.14 0.88 17.85
CA ALA A 14 -18.56 1.19 16.54
C ALA A 14 -18.21 -0.08 15.79
N LEU A 15 -18.80 -0.29 14.62
CA LEU A 15 -18.41 -1.31 13.66
C LEU A 15 -17.26 -0.77 12.83
N ILE A 16 -16.06 -1.32 12.99
CA ILE A 16 -14.85 -0.84 12.32
C ILE A 16 -14.36 -1.85 11.29
N ARG A 17 -14.29 -1.46 10.02
CA ARG A 17 -13.63 -2.24 8.98
C ARG A 17 -12.13 -1.93 8.99
N VAL A 18 -11.34 -2.87 9.48
CA VAL A 18 -9.88 -2.80 9.52
C VAL A 18 -9.25 -3.74 8.47
N ASP A 19 -8.01 -3.51 8.10
CA ASP A 19 -7.25 -4.42 7.22
C ASP A 19 -6.23 -5.24 8.01
N PHE A 20 -6.67 -6.38 8.52
CA PHE A 20 -5.83 -7.35 9.21
C PHE A 20 -5.38 -8.50 8.29
N ASN A 21 -5.30 -8.24 6.99
CA ASN A 21 -4.71 -9.15 6.04
C ASN A 21 -3.18 -9.12 6.15
N VAL A 22 -2.68 -9.72 7.21
CA VAL A 22 -1.27 -9.75 7.61
C VAL A 22 -0.62 -11.08 7.23
N PRO A 23 0.69 -11.13 6.99
CA PRO A 23 1.40 -12.39 6.77
C PRO A 23 1.52 -13.17 8.08
N LEU A 24 1.32 -14.48 7.96
CA LEU A 24 1.45 -15.42 9.07
C LEU A 24 2.60 -16.40 8.82
N ASN A 25 3.26 -16.82 9.88
CA ASN A 25 4.19 -17.93 9.84
C ASN A 25 3.43 -19.21 9.43
N LYS A 26 3.98 -19.97 8.51
CA LYS A 26 3.30 -21.15 7.94
C LYS A 26 3.10 -22.31 8.93
N GLU A 27 3.96 -22.40 9.95
CA GLU A 27 3.94 -23.50 10.93
C GLU A 27 3.19 -23.08 12.20
N THR A 28 3.51 -21.90 12.74
CA THR A 28 2.96 -21.43 14.03
C THR A 28 1.70 -20.60 13.88
N LEU A 29 1.38 -20.14 12.67
CA LEU A 29 0.31 -19.18 12.36
C LEU A 29 0.42 -17.83 13.10
N ALA A 30 1.58 -17.55 13.69
CA ALA A 30 1.84 -16.26 14.32
C ALA A 30 2.00 -15.15 13.27
N VAL A 31 1.53 -13.95 13.60
CA VAL A 31 1.72 -12.77 12.76
C VAL A 31 3.22 -12.45 12.62
N THR A 32 3.73 -12.36 11.39
CA THR A 32 5.14 -12.07 11.10
C THR A 32 5.38 -10.60 10.75
N ASP A 33 4.36 -9.87 10.32
CA ASP A 33 4.38 -8.43 10.13
C ASP A 33 3.06 -7.84 10.69
N ASP A 34 3.18 -7.03 11.72
CA ASP A 34 2.04 -6.44 12.44
C ASP A 34 1.71 -5.00 12.02
N THR A 35 2.35 -4.48 10.97
CA THR A 35 2.24 -3.09 10.52
C THR A 35 0.79 -2.65 10.34
N ARG A 36 -0.04 -3.47 9.70
CA ARG A 36 -1.46 -3.16 9.46
C ARG A 36 -2.29 -3.16 10.74
N ILE A 37 -2.02 -4.10 11.66
CA ILE A 37 -2.71 -4.13 12.96
C ILE A 37 -2.34 -2.88 13.74
N ARG A 38 -1.07 -2.57 13.85
CA ARG A 38 -0.56 -1.38 14.55
C ARG A 38 -1.15 -0.08 13.99
N ALA A 39 -1.30 0.02 12.67
CA ALA A 39 -1.85 1.19 12.01
C ALA A 39 -3.34 1.45 12.34
N ALA A 40 -4.12 0.41 12.66
CA ALA A 40 -5.53 0.54 13.05
C ALA A 40 -5.74 0.87 14.54
N ILE A 41 -4.73 0.69 15.39
CA ILE A 41 -4.86 0.88 16.84
C ILE A 41 -5.31 2.30 17.25
N PRO A 42 -4.83 3.39 16.62
CA PRO A 42 -5.29 4.74 16.97
C PRO A 42 -6.80 4.93 16.80
N THR A 43 -7.39 4.38 15.75
CA THR A 43 -8.84 4.41 15.50
C THR A 43 -9.60 3.65 16.59
N ILE A 44 -9.13 2.45 16.93
CA ILE A 44 -9.74 1.62 17.98
C ILE A 44 -9.70 2.36 19.33
N LYS A 45 -8.54 2.87 19.73
CA LYS A 45 -8.35 3.62 20.98
C LYS A 45 -9.23 4.86 21.04
N LYS A 46 -9.39 5.60 19.95
CA LYS A 46 -10.26 6.78 19.91
C LYS A 46 -11.70 6.46 20.29
N VAL A 47 -12.24 5.34 19.80
CA VAL A 47 -13.60 4.90 20.16
C VAL A 47 -13.69 4.53 21.63
N LEU A 48 -12.72 3.74 22.12
CA LEU A 48 -12.71 3.27 23.52
C LEU A 48 -12.56 4.43 24.52
N GLU A 49 -11.63 5.35 24.26
CA GLU A 49 -11.40 6.56 25.06
C GLU A 49 -12.61 7.51 25.03
N GLY A 50 -13.39 7.48 23.94
CA GLY A 50 -14.66 8.19 23.82
C GLY A 50 -15.84 7.53 24.56
N GLY A 51 -15.59 6.43 25.30
CA GLY A 51 -16.63 5.72 26.06
C GLY A 51 -17.50 4.78 25.18
N GLY A 52 -17.02 4.40 24.01
CA GLY A 52 -17.64 3.41 23.13
C GLY A 52 -17.15 1.99 23.35
N SER A 53 -17.73 1.05 22.63
CA SER A 53 -17.25 -0.31 22.42
C SER A 53 -16.97 -0.54 20.94
N VAL A 54 -16.17 -1.56 20.61
CA VAL A 54 -15.68 -1.77 19.24
C VAL A 54 -16.01 -3.19 18.76
N VAL A 55 -16.57 -3.28 17.58
CA VAL A 55 -16.65 -4.54 16.81
C VAL A 55 -15.75 -4.42 15.59
N LEU A 56 -14.71 -5.24 15.54
CA LEU A 56 -13.73 -5.30 14.45
C LEU A 56 -14.16 -6.33 13.42
N MET A 57 -14.14 -5.94 12.15
CA MET A 57 -14.31 -6.85 11.02
C MET A 57 -13.20 -6.68 10.01
N SER A 58 -12.67 -7.81 9.50
CA SER A 58 -11.60 -7.84 8.52
C SER A 58 -11.66 -9.10 7.68
N HIS A 59 -10.83 -9.13 6.63
CA HIS A 59 -10.48 -10.34 5.92
C HIS A 59 -9.04 -10.76 6.22
N LEU A 60 -8.74 -12.03 6.00
CA LEU A 60 -7.39 -12.60 6.04
C LEU A 60 -7.23 -13.59 4.90
N GLY A 61 -6.27 -13.34 4.02
CA GLY A 61 -5.96 -14.20 2.89
C GLY A 61 -7.09 -14.32 1.85
N ARG A 62 -7.09 -15.45 1.16
CA ARG A 62 -8.07 -15.79 0.11
C ARG A 62 -8.61 -17.20 0.32
N PRO A 63 -9.45 -17.41 1.33
CA PRO A 63 -10.08 -18.70 1.56
C PRO A 63 -11.00 -19.07 0.39
N LYS A 64 -11.11 -20.38 0.11
CA LYS A 64 -12.00 -20.93 -0.92
C LYS A 64 -13.38 -21.27 -0.34
N ASN A 65 -13.97 -20.37 0.44
CA ASN A 65 -15.32 -20.53 1.04
C ASN A 65 -15.44 -21.66 2.07
N ILE A 66 -14.34 -22.16 2.59
CA ILE A 66 -14.29 -23.12 3.67
C ILE A 66 -13.43 -22.51 4.77
N PRO A 67 -13.92 -22.46 6.02
CA PRO A 67 -13.10 -22.04 7.14
C PRO A 67 -11.85 -22.93 7.28
N GLU A 68 -10.68 -22.30 7.28
CA GLU A 68 -9.38 -22.93 7.50
C GLU A 68 -8.64 -22.16 8.58
N ASP A 69 -7.99 -22.86 9.50
CA ASP A 69 -7.27 -22.23 10.63
C ASP A 69 -6.25 -21.17 10.19
N LYS A 70 -5.55 -21.41 9.07
CA LYS A 70 -4.57 -20.45 8.52
C LYS A 70 -5.18 -19.14 8.04
N PHE A 71 -6.50 -19.08 7.85
CA PHE A 71 -7.25 -17.89 7.46
C PHE A 71 -8.14 -17.36 8.58
N SER A 72 -8.11 -17.95 9.76
CA SER A 72 -8.89 -17.46 10.90
C SER A 72 -8.25 -16.21 11.50
N LEU A 73 -9.07 -15.18 11.74
CA LEU A 73 -8.65 -13.96 12.41
C LEU A 73 -8.29 -14.18 13.89
N LYS A 74 -8.60 -15.36 14.47
CA LYS A 74 -8.11 -15.72 15.80
C LYS A 74 -6.59 -15.64 15.93
N ASN A 75 -5.86 -15.83 14.80
CA ASN A 75 -4.40 -15.75 14.75
C ASN A 75 -3.87 -14.31 14.98
N CYS A 76 -4.72 -13.29 14.84
CA CYS A 76 -4.37 -11.89 15.06
C CYS A 76 -4.60 -11.43 16.52
N ILE A 77 -5.34 -12.19 17.33
CA ILE A 77 -5.81 -11.78 18.67
C ILE A 77 -4.63 -11.36 19.56
N SER A 78 -3.63 -12.21 19.70
CA SER A 78 -2.48 -11.93 20.58
C SER A 78 -1.73 -10.66 20.20
N THR A 79 -1.66 -10.36 18.89
CA THR A 79 -1.02 -9.14 18.39
C THR A 79 -1.90 -7.92 18.68
N ILE A 80 -3.20 -8.02 18.51
CA ILE A 80 -4.14 -6.92 18.82
C ILE A 80 -4.09 -6.62 20.32
N GLU A 81 -4.18 -7.63 21.19
CA GLU A 81 -4.11 -7.51 22.64
C GLU A 81 -2.80 -6.88 23.12
N LYS A 82 -1.68 -7.25 22.50
CA LYS A 82 -0.37 -6.64 22.77
C LYS A 82 -0.40 -5.11 22.64
N TYR A 83 -1.08 -4.57 21.61
CA TYR A 83 -1.14 -3.12 21.38
C TYR A 83 -2.25 -2.41 22.15
N LEU A 84 -3.33 -3.10 22.47
CA LEU A 84 -4.42 -2.57 23.29
C LEU A 84 -4.08 -2.61 24.77
N GLY A 85 -3.34 -3.63 25.22
CA GLY A 85 -2.95 -3.82 26.62
C GLY A 85 -3.98 -4.59 27.46
N PHE A 86 -5.02 -5.16 26.83
CA PHE A 86 -6.06 -5.94 27.47
C PHE A 86 -6.65 -7.01 26.53
N PRO A 87 -7.29 -8.06 27.08
CA PRO A 87 -7.91 -9.13 26.30
C PRO A 87 -9.11 -8.63 25.48
N ILE A 88 -9.29 -9.22 24.29
CA ILE A 88 -10.45 -8.99 23.44
C ILE A 88 -11.32 -10.22 23.31
N GLN A 89 -12.61 -10.01 22.99
CA GLN A 89 -13.52 -11.11 22.67
C GLN A 89 -13.37 -11.53 21.21
N PHE A 90 -13.71 -12.77 20.91
CA PHE A 90 -13.73 -13.31 19.57
C PHE A 90 -15.05 -14.02 19.27
N ALA A 91 -15.61 -13.76 18.09
CA ALA A 91 -16.77 -14.48 17.56
C ALA A 91 -16.33 -15.37 16.41
N THR A 92 -16.71 -16.65 16.44
CA THR A 92 -16.33 -17.67 15.45
C THR A 92 -17.08 -17.57 14.12
N ASP A 93 -17.89 -16.53 13.96
CA ASP A 93 -18.59 -16.16 12.72
C ASP A 93 -18.82 -14.65 12.68
N CYS A 94 -19.16 -14.13 11.48
CA CYS A 94 -19.49 -12.72 11.26
C CYS A 94 -20.97 -12.40 11.44
N ILE A 95 -21.88 -13.37 11.27
CA ILE A 95 -23.33 -13.15 11.12
C ILE A 95 -24.14 -14.24 11.81
N GLY A 96 -23.75 -14.92 12.73
CA GLY A 96 -24.55 -15.92 13.49
C GLY A 96 -25.15 -15.33 14.75
N GLU A 97 -26.17 -15.98 15.30
CA GLU A 97 -26.85 -15.59 16.52
C GLU A 97 -25.84 -15.29 17.66
N ARG A 98 -24.87 -16.20 17.85
CA ARG A 98 -23.81 -16.02 18.83
C ARG A 98 -22.94 -14.79 18.63
N ALA A 99 -22.69 -14.40 17.35
CA ALA A 99 -21.95 -13.18 17.05
C ALA A 99 -22.76 -11.94 17.40
N PHE A 100 -24.07 -11.95 17.11
CA PHE A 100 -24.97 -10.86 17.45
C PHE A 100 -25.14 -10.72 18.98
N GLU A 101 -25.32 -11.82 19.69
CA GLU A 101 -25.38 -11.84 21.16
C GLU A 101 -24.11 -11.24 21.77
N LYS A 102 -22.94 -11.64 21.32
CA LYS A 102 -21.66 -11.10 21.80
C LYS A 102 -21.54 -9.61 21.54
N SER A 103 -21.87 -9.15 20.32
CA SER A 103 -21.79 -7.72 20.01
C SER A 103 -22.80 -6.89 20.78
N ALA A 104 -24.02 -7.41 21.01
CA ALA A 104 -25.05 -6.74 21.80
C ALA A 104 -24.70 -6.65 23.29
N ALA A 105 -23.93 -7.60 23.81
CA ALA A 105 -23.51 -7.65 25.22
C ALA A 105 -22.27 -6.80 25.53
N LEU A 106 -21.60 -6.21 24.52
CA LEU A 106 -20.41 -5.40 24.71
C LEU A 106 -20.66 -4.19 25.61
N LYS A 107 -19.79 -3.99 26.57
CA LYS A 107 -19.76 -2.81 27.43
C LYS A 107 -18.77 -1.76 26.90
N PRO A 108 -18.93 -0.49 27.27
CA PRO A 108 -17.92 0.53 26.97
C PRO A 108 -16.51 0.08 27.37
N GLY A 109 -15.54 0.27 26.48
CA GLY A 109 -14.16 -0.18 26.67
C GLY A 109 -13.86 -1.59 26.21
N GLU A 110 -14.86 -2.37 25.80
CA GLU A 110 -14.66 -3.74 25.29
C GLU A 110 -14.53 -3.80 23.78
N VAL A 111 -13.81 -4.81 23.29
CA VAL A 111 -13.56 -5.07 21.87
C VAL A 111 -13.97 -6.49 21.52
N LEU A 112 -14.71 -6.65 20.43
CA LEU A 112 -15.04 -7.93 19.82
C LEU A 112 -14.40 -8.00 18.41
N LEU A 113 -13.65 -9.05 18.11
CA LEU A 113 -13.20 -9.38 16.78
C LEU A 113 -14.12 -10.43 16.17
N LEU A 114 -14.69 -10.15 15.00
CA LEU A 114 -15.45 -11.12 14.21
C LEU A 114 -14.48 -12.03 13.44
N GLU A 115 -14.96 -13.20 13.03
CA GLU A 115 -14.20 -14.11 12.17
C GLU A 115 -14.05 -13.53 10.75
N ASN A 116 -13.18 -14.14 9.94
CA ASN A 116 -12.84 -13.71 8.60
C ASN A 116 -14.08 -13.54 7.70
N LEU A 117 -14.31 -12.30 7.26
CA LEU A 117 -15.41 -11.93 6.38
C LEU A 117 -15.49 -12.80 5.11
N ARG A 118 -14.34 -13.23 4.58
CA ARG A 118 -14.24 -14.02 3.35
C ARG A 118 -14.54 -15.51 3.53
N PHE A 119 -14.87 -15.96 4.72
CA PHE A 119 -15.52 -17.26 4.89
C PHE A 119 -16.94 -17.27 4.32
N HIS A 120 -17.50 -16.08 4.07
CA HIS A 120 -18.76 -15.90 3.37
C HIS A 120 -18.52 -15.37 1.94
N GLN A 121 -18.93 -16.11 0.91
CA GLN A 121 -18.85 -15.69 -0.50
C GLN A 121 -19.56 -14.36 -0.78
N ARG A 122 -20.55 -14.04 0.04
CA ARG A 122 -21.38 -12.84 -0.05
C ARG A 122 -20.59 -11.56 0.17
N GLU A 123 -19.43 -11.64 0.86
CA GLU A 123 -18.54 -10.51 1.11
C GLU A 123 -17.99 -9.92 -0.21
N GLU A 124 -17.31 -10.75 -0.99
CA GLU A 124 -16.65 -10.28 -2.23
C GLU A 124 -17.68 -9.95 -3.34
N LYS A 125 -18.91 -10.47 -3.25
CA LYS A 125 -20.00 -10.16 -4.17
C LYS A 125 -20.71 -8.83 -3.85
N GLY A 126 -20.36 -8.15 -2.76
CA GLY A 126 -21.04 -6.94 -2.33
C GLY A 126 -22.52 -7.20 -1.99
N ASP A 127 -22.81 -8.37 -1.42
CA ASP A 127 -24.21 -8.78 -1.14
C ASP A 127 -24.86 -7.87 -0.09
N ARG A 128 -25.97 -7.24 -0.47
CA ARG A 128 -26.66 -6.26 0.37
C ARG A 128 -27.27 -6.89 1.64
N GLY A 129 -27.82 -8.10 1.55
CA GLY A 129 -28.36 -8.80 2.71
C GLY A 129 -27.28 -9.21 3.72
N TYR A 130 -26.08 -9.55 3.22
CA TYR A 130 -24.93 -9.80 4.10
C TYR A 130 -24.44 -8.51 4.77
N ALA A 131 -24.36 -7.40 4.03
CA ALA A 131 -24.03 -6.09 4.58
C ALA A 131 -25.04 -5.63 5.64
N GLU A 132 -26.33 -5.87 5.42
CA GLU A 132 -27.40 -5.61 6.40
C GLU A 132 -27.20 -6.41 7.70
N MET A 133 -26.80 -7.68 7.59
CA MET A 133 -26.48 -8.48 8.78
C MET A 133 -25.24 -7.96 9.51
N LEU A 134 -24.20 -7.56 8.78
CA LEU A 134 -23.01 -6.95 9.38
C LEU A 134 -23.34 -5.65 10.10
N SER A 135 -24.26 -4.83 9.55
CA SER A 135 -24.62 -3.54 10.14
C SER A 135 -25.26 -3.66 11.54
N LYS A 136 -25.85 -4.81 11.87
CA LYS A 136 -26.44 -5.06 13.20
C LYS A 136 -25.43 -5.05 14.35
N HIS A 137 -24.14 -5.16 14.02
CA HIS A 137 -23.07 -5.13 15.01
C HIS A 137 -22.71 -3.73 15.51
N GLY A 138 -23.23 -2.65 14.95
CA GLY A 138 -22.83 -1.31 15.32
C GLY A 138 -23.94 -0.27 15.29
N ASP A 139 -23.73 0.81 16.03
CA ASP A 139 -24.54 2.02 16.01
C ASP A 139 -23.94 3.08 15.07
N CYS A 140 -22.67 2.93 14.72
CA CYS A 140 -21.96 3.71 13.71
C CYS A 140 -20.96 2.82 12.95
N TYR A 141 -20.57 3.27 11.76
CA TYR A 141 -19.64 2.56 10.90
C TYR A 141 -18.36 3.39 10.65
N ILE A 142 -17.21 2.75 10.80
CA ILE A 142 -15.90 3.34 10.52
C ILE A 142 -15.19 2.50 9.47
N ASN A 143 -14.83 3.10 8.33
CA ASN A 143 -13.94 2.48 7.37
C ASN A 143 -12.50 2.92 7.66
N ASP A 144 -11.66 1.97 8.03
CA ASP A 144 -10.23 2.19 8.34
C ASP A 144 -9.32 1.23 7.55
N ALA A 145 -9.76 0.84 6.35
CA ALA A 145 -9.11 -0.17 5.51
C ALA A 145 -8.85 0.36 4.10
N PHE A 146 -7.79 1.13 3.91
CA PHE A 146 -7.44 1.69 2.60
C PHE A 146 -7.13 0.61 1.56
N GLY A 147 -6.41 -0.45 1.94
CA GLY A 147 -6.02 -1.53 1.03
C GLY A 147 -7.17 -2.25 0.33
N THR A 148 -8.40 -2.13 0.85
CA THR A 148 -9.62 -2.71 0.26
C THR A 148 -10.60 -1.68 -0.28
N ALA A 149 -10.29 -0.39 -0.19
CA ALA A 149 -11.19 0.69 -0.58
C ALA A 149 -11.54 0.72 -2.08
N HIS A 150 -10.70 0.10 -2.93
CA HIS A 150 -10.91 -0.03 -4.37
C HIS A 150 -11.92 -1.14 -4.75
N ARG A 151 -12.47 -1.88 -3.77
CA ARG A 151 -13.38 -3.00 -4.00
C ARG A 151 -14.77 -2.72 -3.41
N ALA A 152 -15.81 -2.93 -4.23
CA ALA A 152 -17.19 -2.78 -3.81
C ALA A 152 -17.69 -4.00 -3.01
N HIS A 153 -16.96 -4.41 -1.98
CA HIS A 153 -17.33 -5.52 -1.11
C HIS A 153 -18.42 -5.12 -0.11
N ALA A 154 -19.10 -6.10 0.47
CA ALA A 154 -20.18 -5.87 1.43
C ALA A 154 -19.70 -5.04 2.63
N SER A 155 -18.56 -5.40 3.24
CA SER A 155 -18.04 -4.76 4.45
C SER A 155 -17.36 -3.41 4.22
N THR A 156 -16.91 -3.11 3.00
CA THR A 156 -16.17 -1.88 2.67
C THR A 156 -17.03 -0.79 2.07
N THR A 157 -18.10 -1.17 1.37
CA THR A 157 -18.92 -0.26 0.57
C THR A 157 -20.39 -0.34 0.94
N ILE A 158 -21.01 -1.52 0.78
CA ILE A 158 -22.45 -1.67 0.89
C ILE A 158 -22.95 -1.46 2.33
N VAL A 159 -22.18 -1.89 3.33
CA VAL A 159 -22.53 -1.71 4.75
C VAL A 159 -22.74 -0.25 5.12
N ALA A 160 -22.06 0.68 4.47
CA ALA A 160 -22.19 2.13 4.72
C ALA A 160 -23.60 2.68 4.41
N GLU A 161 -24.39 1.99 3.56
CA GLU A 161 -25.76 2.36 3.26
C GLU A 161 -26.69 2.26 4.48
N PHE A 162 -26.34 1.39 5.44
CA PHE A 162 -27.12 1.16 6.67
C PHE A 162 -26.79 2.16 7.79
N PHE A 163 -25.84 3.06 7.54
CA PHE A 163 -25.40 4.12 8.45
C PHE A 163 -25.46 5.50 7.78
N PRO A 164 -26.65 5.96 7.36
CA PRO A 164 -26.76 7.18 6.54
C PRO A 164 -26.18 8.43 7.20
N ASN A 165 -26.23 8.52 8.53
CA ASN A 165 -25.78 9.67 9.30
C ASN A 165 -24.59 9.40 10.22
N ASP A 166 -24.24 8.15 10.44
CA ASP A 166 -23.24 7.73 11.43
C ASP A 166 -22.15 6.85 10.80
N LYS A 167 -21.58 7.35 9.71
CA LYS A 167 -20.44 6.75 9.01
C LYS A 167 -19.29 7.74 8.86
N MET A 168 -18.07 7.25 8.95
CA MET A 168 -16.87 8.07 8.90
C MET A 168 -15.63 7.26 8.50
N PHE A 169 -14.56 7.95 8.15
CA PHE A 169 -13.25 7.35 8.02
C PHE A 169 -12.60 7.15 9.40
N GLY A 170 -11.79 6.10 9.55
CA GLY A 170 -10.84 5.98 10.62
C GLY A 170 -9.58 6.81 10.35
N TYR A 171 -8.75 6.98 11.37
CA TYR A 171 -7.53 7.79 11.26
C TYR A 171 -6.54 7.28 10.19
N LEU A 172 -6.43 5.95 10.02
CA LEU A 172 -5.56 5.39 8.99
C LEU A 172 -6.04 5.80 7.60
N LEU A 173 -7.33 5.59 7.33
CA LEU A 173 -7.90 5.91 6.01
C LEU A 173 -7.88 7.42 5.73
N GLU A 174 -8.18 8.28 6.73
CA GLU A 174 -8.02 9.74 6.59
C GLU A 174 -6.57 10.13 6.25
N LYS A 175 -5.59 9.54 6.93
CA LYS A 175 -4.17 9.79 6.69
C LYS A 175 -3.73 9.34 5.30
N GLU A 176 -4.20 8.17 4.85
CA GLU A 176 -3.91 7.65 3.50
C GLU A 176 -4.44 8.60 2.42
N ILE A 177 -5.72 8.98 2.49
CA ILE A 177 -6.35 9.92 1.56
C ILE A 177 -5.59 11.26 1.56
N HIS A 178 -5.35 11.83 2.74
CA HIS A 178 -4.64 13.10 2.86
C HIS A 178 -3.22 13.04 2.27
N SER A 179 -2.51 11.92 2.49
CA SER A 179 -1.14 11.75 1.99
C SER A 179 -1.08 11.68 0.46
N VAL A 180 -2.02 10.97 -0.16
CA VAL A 180 -2.12 10.89 -1.62
C VAL A 180 -2.58 12.24 -2.20
N ASP A 181 -3.61 12.86 -1.61
CA ASP A 181 -4.10 14.18 -2.04
C ASP A 181 -3.03 15.26 -1.94
N LYS A 182 -2.16 15.19 -0.90
CA LYS A 182 -1.04 16.12 -0.77
C LYS A 182 -0.07 15.99 -1.96
N VAL A 183 0.20 14.78 -2.43
CA VAL A 183 1.05 14.58 -3.61
C VAL A 183 0.35 15.07 -4.89
N LEU A 184 -0.95 14.75 -5.05
CA LEU A 184 -1.69 15.03 -6.28
C LEU A 184 -2.08 16.50 -6.45
N ASN A 185 -2.40 17.20 -5.35
CA ASN A 185 -3.06 18.50 -5.37
C ASN A 185 -2.21 19.64 -4.77
N SER A 186 -1.03 19.36 -4.25
CA SER A 186 -0.12 20.40 -3.76
C SER A 186 0.49 21.20 -4.91
N HIS A 187 0.74 22.48 -4.64
CA HIS A 187 1.50 23.38 -5.52
C HIS A 187 2.99 23.44 -5.16
N GLU A 188 3.40 22.70 -4.13
CA GLU A 188 4.82 22.64 -3.74
C GLU A 188 5.65 21.94 -4.81
N LYS A 189 6.78 22.55 -5.17
CA LYS A 189 7.66 22.09 -6.25
C LYS A 189 9.13 22.08 -5.77
N PRO A 190 10.00 21.21 -6.31
CA PRO A 190 9.73 20.16 -7.30
C PRO A 190 8.99 18.95 -6.70
N LEU A 191 8.08 18.36 -7.50
CA LEU A 191 7.49 17.05 -7.23
C LEU A 191 8.24 15.99 -8.05
N THR A 192 8.83 15.01 -7.39
CA THR A 192 9.52 13.89 -8.03
C THR A 192 8.78 12.58 -7.78
N ALA A 193 8.45 11.86 -8.84
CA ALA A 193 7.99 10.49 -8.77
C ALA A 193 9.15 9.52 -9.06
N ILE A 194 9.25 8.47 -8.26
CA ILE A 194 10.19 7.36 -8.43
C ILE A 194 9.35 6.13 -8.74
N VAL A 195 9.46 5.63 -9.96
CA VAL A 195 8.68 4.48 -10.43
C VAL A 195 9.64 3.38 -10.84
N GLY A 196 9.52 2.24 -10.20
CA GLY A 196 10.34 1.07 -10.47
C GLY A 196 9.50 -0.20 -10.60
N GLY A 197 10.19 -1.33 -10.59
CA GLY A 197 9.56 -2.64 -10.72
C GLY A 197 9.90 -3.33 -12.03
N ALA A 198 9.28 -4.48 -12.30
CA ALA A 198 9.69 -5.37 -13.39
C ALA A 198 9.20 -4.90 -14.77
N LYS A 199 7.97 -4.39 -14.89
CA LYS A 199 7.26 -4.25 -16.17
C LYS A 199 6.67 -2.86 -16.39
N VAL A 200 6.91 -2.28 -17.57
CA VAL A 200 6.28 -1.03 -18.04
C VAL A 200 4.76 -1.19 -18.15
N SER A 201 4.29 -2.32 -18.70
CA SER A 201 2.86 -2.60 -18.90
C SER A 201 2.03 -2.44 -17.62
N SER A 202 2.59 -2.78 -16.47
CA SER A 202 1.91 -2.65 -15.18
C SER A 202 1.89 -1.23 -14.61
N LYS A 203 2.60 -0.29 -15.24
CA LYS A 203 2.80 1.09 -14.75
C LYS A 203 2.38 2.18 -15.74
N ILE A 204 1.95 1.81 -16.96
CA ILE A 204 1.63 2.79 -18.02
C ILE A 204 0.61 3.82 -17.53
N THR A 205 -0.49 3.37 -16.93
CA THR A 205 -1.57 4.25 -16.49
C THR A 205 -1.09 5.26 -15.46
N ILE A 206 -0.39 4.79 -14.41
CA ILE A 206 0.12 5.68 -13.37
C ILE A 206 1.19 6.64 -13.90
N ILE A 207 2.13 6.15 -14.73
CA ILE A 207 3.15 7.01 -15.35
C ILE A 207 2.49 8.13 -16.17
N THR A 208 1.53 7.78 -17.03
CA THR A 208 0.82 8.76 -17.86
C THR A 208 0.11 9.82 -17.03
N LYS A 209 -0.54 9.42 -15.93
CA LYS A 209 -1.19 10.36 -15.00
C LYS A 209 -0.19 11.24 -14.25
N LEU A 210 0.93 10.67 -13.84
CA LEU A 210 1.98 11.40 -13.13
C LEU A 210 2.64 12.46 -14.01
N LEU A 211 2.75 12.25 -15.34
CA LEU A 211 3.31 13.24 -16.26
C LEU A 211 2.54 14.58 -16.28
N ASP A 212 1.28 14.61 -15.82
CA ASP A 212 0.51 15.84 -15.66
C ASP A 212 0.82 16.60 -14.36
N LYS A 213 1.57 16.00 -13.45
CA LYS A 213 1.73 16.50 -12.08
C LYS A 213 3.19 16.73 -11.68
N VAL A 214 4.09 15.85 -12.12
CA VAL A 214 5.48 15.82 -11.65
C VAL A 214 6.40 16.75 -12.45
N ASP A 215 7.46 17.18 -11.79
CA ASP A 215 8.58 17.90 -12.45
C ASP A 215 9.66 16.90 -12.87
N ASN A 216 9.87 15.84 -12.08
CA ASN A 216 10.86 14.80 -12.38
C ASN A 216 10.21 13.42 -12.26
N LEU A 217 10.57 12.52 -13.16
CA LEU A 217 10.18 11.12 -13.14
C LEU A 217 11.42 10.24 -13.22
N ILE A 218 11.77 9.59 -12.11
CA ILE A 218 12.84 8.60 -12.04
C ILE A 218 12.25 7.24 -12.37
N ILE A 219 12.81 6.57 -13.37
CA ILE A 219 12.43 5.21 -13.79
C ILE A 219 13.56 4.26 -13.45
N GLY A 220 13.25 3.22 -12.67
CA GLY A 220 14.20 2.20 -12.25
C GLY A 220 13.64 0.79 -12.34
N GLY A 221 14.39 -0.18 -11.80
CA GLY A 221 14.02 -1.59 -11.85
C GLY A 221 14.10 -2.20 -13.25
N GLY A 222 13.54 -3.39 -13.41
CA GLY A 222 13.56 -4.13 -14.68
C GLY A 222 12.90 -3.37 -15.85
N MET A 223 11.89 -2.55 -15.55
CA MET A 223 11.22 -1.74 -16.57
C MET A 223 12.15 -0.71 -17.24
N ALA A 224 13.20 -0.26 -16.58
CA ALA A 224 14.16 0.69 -17.15
C ALA A 224 14.83 0.13 -18.44
N TYR A 225 15.08 -1.17 -18.51
CA TYR A 225 15.71 -1.79 -19.68
C TYR A 225 14.84 -1.73 -20.93
N THR A 226 13.52 -1.70 -20.80
CA THR A 226 12.61 -1.45 -21.93
C THR A 226 12.81 -0.03 -22.47
N PHE A 227 12.97 0.98 -21.63
CA PHE A 227 13.28 2.36 -22.04
C PHE A 227 14.66 2.47 -22.68
N ILE A 228 15.67 1.82 -22.11
CA ILE A 228 17.04 1.83 -22.66
C ILE A 228 17.08 1.15 -24.03
N LYS A 229 16.41 0.01 -24.20
CA LYS A 229 16.31 -0.67 -25.50
C LYS A 229 15.56 0.16 -26.53
N ALA A 230 14.48 0.84 -26.13
CA ALA A 230 13.73 1.74 -26.98
C ALA A 230 14.58 2.91 -27.53
N GLN A 231 15.64 3.30 -26.81
CA GLN A 231 16.64 4.28 -27.24
C GLN A 231 17.80 3.68 -28.05
N GLY A 232 17.76 2.38 -28.36
CA GLY A 232 18.80 1.68 -29.12
C GLY A 232 19.94 1.09 -28.27
N GLY A 233 19.83 1.09 -26.94
CA GLY A 233 20.83 0.50 -26.04
C GLY A 233 20.84 -1.03 -26.11
N LYS A 234 22.00 -1.62 -25.82
CA LYS A 234 22.20 -3.06 -25.68
C LYS A 234 21.96 -3.47 -24.22
N VAL A 235 20.99 -4.34 -24.01
CA VAL A 235 20.54 -4.72 -22.66
C VAL A 235 20.72 -6.21 -22.35
N GLY A 236 21.40 -6.96 -23.22
CA GLY A 236 21.65 -8.40 -23.04
C GLY A 236 20.38 -9.20 -22.85
N LYS A 237 20.38 -10.07 -21.81
CA LYS A 237 19.22 -10.85 -21.36
C LYS A 237 18.34 -10.12 -20.34
N SER A 238 18.54 -8.81 -20.11
CA SER A 238 17.73 -8.05 -19.19
C SER A 238 16.24 -8.15 -19.54
N LEU A 239 15.40 -7.97 -18.51
CA LEU A 239 13.94 -7.99 -18.69
C LEU A 239 13.50 -6.85 -19.62
N VAL A 240 12.91 -7.18 -20.76
CA VAL A 240 12.39 -6.23 -21.75
C VAL A 240 10.99 -6.66 -22.18
N GLU A 241 10.10 -5.70 -22.27
CA GLU A 241 8.78 -5.89 -22.89
C GLU A 241 8.84 -5.35 -24.33
N GLU A 242 9.11 -6.23 -25.30
CA GLU A 242 9.26 -5.87 -26.73
C GLU A 242 8.03 -5.14 -27.27
N ASP A 243 6.83 -5.57 -26.88
CA ASP A 243 5.55 -4.99 -27.30
C ASP A 243 5.33 -3.57 -26.74
N HIS A 244 6.14 -3.14 -25.75
CA HIS A 244 6.05 -1.83 -25.09
C HIS A 244 7.19 -0.87 -25.41
N LEU A 245 8.06 -1.18 -26.38
CA LEU A 245 9.13 -0.26 -26.82
C LEU A 245 8.56 1.05 -27.35
N GLN A 246 7.51 0.99 -28.18
CA GLN A 246 6.84 2.19 -28.68
C GLN A 246 6.18 2.98 -27.54
N THR A 247 5.58 2.30 -26.58
CA THR A 247 5.01 2.94 -25.37
C THR A 247 6.08 3.72 -24.59
N ALA A 248 7.28 3.16 -24.43
CA ALA A 248 8.39 3.83 -23.75
C ALA A 248 8.83 5.10 -24.54
N ILE A 249 8.91 5.04 -25.86
CA ILE A 249 9.20 6.20 -26.72
C ILE A 249 8.14 7.29 -26.54
N ASP A 250 6.86 6.90 -26.58
CA ASP A 250 5.74 7.84 -26.41
C ASP A 250 5.73 8.52 -25.05
N ILE A 251 6.00 7.77 -23.97
CA ILE A 251 6.14 8.33 -22.63
C ILE A 251 7.25 9.38 -22.58
N MET A 252 8.43 9.08 -23.13
CA MET A 252 9.55 10.03 -23.18
C MET A 252 9.23 11.27 -24.00
N ARG A 253 8.54 11.13 -25.14
CA ARG A 253 8.09 12.24 -25.97
C ARG A 253 7.08 13.13 -25.22
N ILE A 254 6.05 12.52 -24.63
CA ILE A 254 5.01 13.24 -23.86
C ILE A 254 5.62 13.97 -22.67
N ALA A 255 6.55 13.35 -21.95
CA ALA A 255 7.25 13.98 -20.84
C ALA A 255 7.99 15.24 -21.31
N LYS A 256 8.72 15.16 -22.44
CA LYS A 256 9.41 16.32 -23.02
C LYS A 256 8.44 17.44 -23.41
N GLU A 257 7.31 17.11 -24.02
CA GLU A 257 6.26 18.07 -24.39
C GLU A 257 5.66 18.77 -23.18
N LYS A 258 5.56 18.07 -22.05
CA LYS A 258 5.03 18.60 -20.77
C LYS A 258 6.10 19.25 -19.87
N GLY A 259 7.35 19.26 -20.30
CA GLY A 259 8.46 19.83 -19.51
C GLY A 259 8.86 18.96 -18.31
N VAL A 260 8.49 17.68 -18.31
CA VAL A 260 8.87 16.72 -17.27
C VAL A 260 10.25 16.14 -17.58
N THR A 261 11.14 16.14 -16.61
CA THR A 261 12.46 15.51 -16.72
C THR A 261 12.35 14.02 -16.39
N ILE A 262 12.54 13.16 -17.39
CA ILE A 262 12.71 11.71 -17.15
C ILE A 262 14.18 11.42 -16.86
N LEU A 263 14.42 10.70 -15.76
CA LEU A 263 15.74 10.20 -15.39
C LEU A 263 15.74 8.68 -15.49
N LEU A 264 16.54 8.17 -16.43
CA LEU A 264 16.84 6.74 -16.57
C LEU A 264 18.18 6.44 -15.93
N PRO A 265 18.42 5.21 -15.45
CA PRO A 265 19.74 4.80 -15.01
C PRO A 265 20.78 4.93 -16.16
N VAL A 266 22.00 5.31 -15.83
CA VAL A 266 23.13 5.42 -16.79
C VAL A 266 24.09 4.25 -16.66
N ASP A 267 24.12 3.62 -15.48
CA ASP A 267 24.92 2.45 -15.16
C ASP A 267 24.09 1.37 -14.47
N THR A 268 24.61 0.17 -14.40
CA THR A 268 23.91 -0.99 -13.85
C THR A 268 24.89 -2.03 -13.30
N ILE A 269 24.42 -2.78 -12.28
CA ILE A 269 25.02 -4.05 -11.90
C ILE A 269 24.34 -5.13 -12.71
N TYR A 270 25.10 -5.85 -13.52
CA TYR A 270 24.59 -6.95 -14.34
C TYR A 270 25.24 -8.27 -13.97
N ALA A 271 24.52 -9.37 -14.16
CA ALA A 271 24.89 -10.71 -13.76
C ALA A 271 24.69 -11.71 -14.90
N ASP A 272 25.40 -12.84 -14.84
CA ASP A 272 25.30 -13.92 -15.84
C ASP A 272 24.06 -14.81 -15.63
N GLU A 273 23.48 -14.79 -14.41
CA GLU A 273 22.24 -15.51 -14.09
C GLU A 273 21.40 -14.74 -13.06
N PHE A 274 20.12 -15.12 -12.93
CA PHE A 274 19.22 -14.55 -11.91
C PHE A 274 19.40 -15.29 -10.57
N SER A 275 20.48 -14.95 -9.87
CA SER A 275 20.84 -15.57 -8.60
C SER A 275 21.66 -14.60 -7.75
N ASP A 276 21.49 -14.63 -6.44
CA ASP A 276 22.31 -13.84 -5.50
C ASP A 276 23.78 -14.26 -5.49
N SER A 277 24.10 -15.48 -5.96
CA SER A 277 25.45 -16.02 -6.10
C SER A 277 26.04 -15.87 -7.51
N ALA A 278 25.35 -15.21 -8.43
CA ALA A 278 25.81 -15.00 -9.80
C ALA A 278 27.12 -14.21 -9.88
N ASN A 279 27.88 -14.43 -10.95
CA ASN A 279 28.97 -13.52 -11.30
C ASN A 279 28.37 -12.16 -11.69
N MET A 280 28.89 -11.08 -11.11
CA MET A 280 28.37 -9.74 -11.38
C MET A 280 29.46 -8.78 -11.83
N LYS A 281 29.06 -7.79 -12.61
CA LYS A 281 29.90 -6.69 -13.09
C LYS A 281 29.13 -5.40 -13.06
N GLU A 282 29.86 -4.29 -13.01
CA GLU A 282 29.30 -2.94 -13.17
C GLU A 282 29.67 -2.40 -14.55
N GLY A 283 28.74 -1.68 -15.17
CA GLY A 283 28.98 -1.03 -16.45
C GLY A 283 27.83 -0.15 -16.89
N LYS A 284 27.94 0.44 -18.09
CA LYS A 284 26.88 1.28 -18.65
C LYS A 284 25.63 0.46 -18.99
N ILE A 285 24.47 1.00 -18.66
CA ILE A 285 23.21 0.28 -18.79
C ILE A 285 22.84 -0.07 -20.25
N GLY A 286 23.28 0.72 -21.22
CA GLY A 286 23.08 0.48 -22.67
C GLY A 286 24.17 -0.36 -23.34
N GLU A 287 25.11 -0.93 -22.59
CA GLU A 287 26.24 -1.70 -23.08
C GLU A 287 26.36 -3.08 -22.40
N ILE A 288 25.23 -3.67 -21.97
CA ILE A 288 25.23 -4.98 -21.31
C ILE A 288 25.55 -6.06 -22.33
N PRO A 289 26.57 -6.92 -22.07
CA PRO A 289 26.96 -7.98 -23.00
C PRO A 289 25.86 -9.04 -23.19
N ASP A 290 25.91 -9.71 -24.33
CA ASP A 290 25.04 -10.87 -24.58
C ASP A 290 25.25 -11.94 -23.49
N GLY A 291 24.14 -12.54 -23.05
CA GLY A 291 24.19 -13.53 -21.98
C GLY A 291 24.14 -12.97 -20.56
N TRP A 292 24.28 -11.65 -20.36
CA TRP A 292 24.18 -10.96 -19.08
C TRP A 292 22.88 -10.18 -18.94
N MET A 293 22.43 -9.98 -17.71
CA MET A 293 21.19 -9.24 -17.39
C MET A 293 21.42 -8.22 -16.28
N GLY A 294 20.87 -7.03 -16.43
CA GLY A 294 20.91 -6.03 -15.37
C GLY A 294 19.95 -6.37 -14.23
N LEU A 295 20.43 -6.25 -13.00
CA LEU A 295 19.68 -6.60 -11.79
C LEU A 295 19.59 -5.47 -10.74
N ASP A 296 20.43 -4.44 -10.85
CA ASP A 296 20.36 -3.25 -9.98
C ASP A 296 20.97 -2.04 -10.71
N ILE A 297 20.69 -0.83 -10.21
CA ILE A 297 21.38 0.39 -10.63
C ILE A 297 22.75 0.46 -9.93
N ALA A 298 23.70 1.18 -10.56
CA ALA A 298 25.03 1.33 -10.01
C ALA A 298 25.30 2.75 -9.48
N LYS A 299 26.54 3.04 -9.17
CA LYS A 299 26.94 4.22 -8.39
C LYS A 299 26.56 5.55 -9.05
N GLU A 300 26.80 5.70 -10.35
CA GLU A 300 26.54 6.96 -11.05
C GLU A 300 25.05 7.26 -11.09
N SER A 301 24.20 6.27 -11.38
CA SER A 301 22.73 6.39 -11.32
C SER A 301 22.25 6.78 -9.92
N ILE A 302 22.79 6.14 -8.89
CA ILE A 302 22.46 6.46 -7.48
C ILE A 302 22.78 7.94 -7.19
N GLU A 303 23.94 8.43 -7.58
CA GLU A 303 24.35 9.82 -7.34
C GLU A 303 23.44 10.84 -8.07
N ILE A 304 23.09 10.56 -9.33
CA ILE A 304 22.19 11.39 -10.12
C ILE A 304 20.80 11.43 -9.47
N PHE A 305 20.24 10.27 -9.14
CA PHE A 305 18.89 10.18 -8.56
C PHE A 305 18.84 10.80 -7.16
N ARG A 306 19.84 10.55 -6.34
CA ARG A 306 19.98 11.13 -5.01
C ARG A 306 19.91 12.67 -5.06
N LYS A 307 20.64 13.30 -5.98
CA LYS A 307 20.64 14.75 -6.13
C LYS A 307 19.23 15.28 -6.39
N VAL A 308 18.50 14.69 -7.34
CA VAL A 308 17.14 15.09 -7.67
C VAL A 308 16.18 14.87 -6.50
N ILE A 309 16.32 13.74 -5.80
CA ILE A 309 15.50 13.42 -4.63
C ILE A 309 15.71 14.46 -3.51
N LEU A 310 16.95 14.84 -3.22
CA LEU A 310 17.27 15.80 -2.17
C LEU A 310 16.82 17.24 -2.48
N ASP A 311 16.70 17.58 -3.74
CA ASP A 311 16.21 18.90 -4.18
C ASP A 311 14.68 18.98 -4.21
N SER A 312 13.99 17.85 -4.02
CA SER A 312 12.53 17.75 -4.12
C SER A 312 11.81 18.21 -2.86
N LYS A 313 10.62 18.78 -3.01
CA LYS A 313 9.69 19.13 -1.92
C LYS A 313 8.65 18.05 -1.66
N LEU A 314 8.25 17.38 -2.73
CA LEU A 314 7.32 16.26 -2.68
C LEU A 314 7.93 15.05 -3.39
N ILE A 315 7.82 13.89 -2.79
CA ILE A 315 8.33 12.63 -3.36
C ILE A 315 7.26 11.56 -3.27
N LEU A 316 6.98 10.93 -4.41
CA LEU A 316 6.19 9.69 -4.50
C LEU A 316 7.13 8.57 -4.93
N TRP A 317 7.23 7.52 -4.14
CA TRP A 317 8.02 6.35 -4.49
C TRP A 317 7.17 5.09 -4.61
N ASN A 318 7.18 4.49 -5.81
CA ASN A 318 6.45 3.27 -6.15
C ASN A 318 7.30 2.32 -7.01
N GLY A 319 7.93 1.35 -6.40
CA GLY A 319 8.71 0.29 -7.04
C GLY A 319 10.21 0.39 -6.81
N PRO A 320 10.88 -0.75 -6.62
CA PRO A 320 12.32 -0.83 -6.33
C PRO A 320 13.17 -0.51 -7.56
N MET A 321 14.46 -0.21 -7.32
CA MET A 321 15.43 0.10 -8.36
C MET A 321 16.18 -1.12 -8.88
N GLY A 322 16.18 -2.21 -8.14
CA GLY A 322 16.82 -3.47 -8.45
C GLY A 322 16.13 -4.64 -7.76
N VAL A 323 16.74 -5.83 -7.83
CA VAL A 323 16.23 -7.04 -7.17
C VAL A 323 16.62 -7.01 -5.70
N PHE A 324 15.95 -6.17 -4.92
CA PHE A 324 16.32 -5.86 -3.52
C PHE A 324 16.21 -7.04 -2.56
N GLU A 325 15.49 -8.10 -2.95
CA GLU A 325 15.39 -9.36 -2.22
C GLU A 325 16.73 -10.14 -2.20
N MET A 326 17.58 -9.87 -3.19
CA MET A 326 18.93 -10.41 -3.29
C MET A 326 19.94 -9.44 -2.70
N LYS A 327 20.74 -9.92 -1.74
CA LYS A 327 21.71 -9.09 -1.01
C LYS A 327 22.69 -8.35 -1.92
N ASN A 328 23.13 -9.00 -3.00
CA ASN A 328 24.09 -8.43 -3.94
C ASN A 328 23.48 -7.41 -4.92
N PHE A 329 22.14 -7.33 -4.99
CA PHE A 329 21.40 -6.46 -5.93
C PHE A 329 20.39 -5.53 -5.20
N GLN A 330 20.57 -5.32 -3.89
CA GLN A 330 19.71 -4.46 -3.08
C GLN A 330 20.23 -3.03 -2.94
N LYS A 331 21.49 -2.77 -3.27
CA LYS A 331 22.18 -1.51 -2.96
C LYS A 331 21.52 -0.30 -3.61
N GLY A 332 21.10 -0.40 -4.85
CA GLY A 332 20.42 0.68 -5.55
C GLY A 332 19.13 1.09 -4.82
N THR A 333 18.29 0.13 -4.47
CA THR A 333 17.05 0.38 -3.74
C THR A 333 17.31 0.93 -2.33
N LEU A 334 18.31 0.41 -1.62
CA LEU A 334 18.70 0.89 -0.29
C LEU A 334 19.16 2.35 -0.32
N GLU A 335 20.04 2.73 -1.27
CA GLU A 335 20.56 4.10 -1.35
C GLU A 335 19.48 5.11 -1.77
N ILE A 336 18.53 4.70 -2.61
CA ILE A 336 17.34 5.53 -2.91
C ILE A 336 16.45 5.66 -1.67
N ALA A 337 16.21 4.59 -0.92
CA ALA A 337 15.47 4.65 0.35
C ALA A 337 16.12 5.62 1.35
N LYS A 338 17.44 5.58 1.49
CA LYS A 338 18.21 6.54 2.33
C LYS A 338 18.07 7.97 1.84
N ALA A 339 18.11 8.20 0.52
CA ALA A 339 17.94 9.52 -0.07
C ALA A 339 16.53 10.09 0.22
N VAL A 340 15.50 9.26 0.12
CA VAL A 340 14.11 9.63 0.45
C VAL A 340 13.99 9.96 1.93
N ALA A 341 14.56 9.15 2.83
CA ALA A 341 14.58 9.41 4.26
C ALA A 341 15.33 10.72 4.59
N GLU A 342 16.46 10.98 3.95
CA GLU A 342 17.20 12.24 4.12
C GLU A 342 16.43 13.46 3.62
N ALA A 343 15.75 13.35 2.47
CA ALA A 343 14.89 14.39 1.96
C ALA A 343 13.74 14.71 2.94
N THR A 344 13.18 13.68 3.57
CA THR A 344 12.17 13.83 4.63
C THR A 344 12.70 14.64 5.81
N LYS A 345 13.90 14.31 6.29
CA LYS A 345 14.57 15.05 7.38
C LYS A 345 14.85 16.51 7.02
N LYS A 346 15.01 16.80 5.72
CA LYS A 346 15.17 18.17 5.19
C LYS A 346 13.85 18.90 4.94
N GLY A 347 12.72 18.28 5.26
CA GLY A 347 11.40 18.90 5.18
C GLY A 347 10.60 18.56 3.93
N ALA A 348 11.06 17.65 3.07
CA ALA A 348 10.23 17.14 1.98
C ALA A 348 9.11 16.25 2.52
N PHE A 349 7.95 16.29 1.87
CA PHE A 349 6.91 15.29 2.12
C PHE A 349 7.14 14.07 1.23
N THR A 350 7.20 12.89 1.82
CA THR A 350 7.55 11.64 1.14
C THR A 350 6.47 10.59 1.35
N LEU A 351 5.92 10.10 0.24
CA LEU A 351 4.92 9.02 0.20
C LEU A 351 5.54 7.80 -0.46
N VAL A 352 5.63 6.71 0.29
CA VAL A 352 6.08 5.40 -0.20
C VAL A 352 4.89 4.47 -0.34
N GLY A 353 4.70 3.88 -1.51
CA GLY A 353 3.59 2.97 -1.72
C GLY A 353 3.87 1.90 -2.78
N GLY A 354 3.00 0.89 -2.81
CA GLY A 354 3.21 -0.33 -3.57
C GLY A 354 3.93 -1.41 -2.76
N GLY A 355 3.53 -2.66 -2.95
CA GLY A 355 3.99 -3.78 -2.11
C GLY A 355 5.50 -3.88 -1.99
N ASP A 356 6.22 -3.81 -3.10
CA ASP A 356 7.67 -3.99 -3.12
C ASP A 356 8.42 -2.81 -2.48
N SER A 357 7.97 -1.57 -2.69
CA SER A 357 8.60 -0.39 -2.06
C SER A 357 8.39 -0.40 -0.54
N VAL A 358 7.18 -0.77 -0.11
CA VAL A 358 6.86 -0.91 1.31
C VAL A 358 7.69 -2.04 1.95
N ALA A 359 7.81 -3.18 1.26
CA ALA A 359 8.67 -4.27 1.71
C ALA A 359 10.14 -3.83 1.84
N ALA A 360 10.64 -3.07 0.85
CA ALA A 360 12.02 -2.58 0.85
C ALA A 360 12.28 -1.60 2.02
N VAL A 361 11.45 -0.58 2.23
CA VAL A 361 11.67 0.36 3.34
C VAL A 361 11.58 -0.30 4.71
N ASN A 362 10.69 -1.31 4.87
CA ASN A 362 10.60 -2.10 6.09
C ASN A 362 11.85 -2.97 6.29
N GLN A 363 12.30 -3.66 5.24
CA GLN A 363 13.53 -4.49 5.27
C GLN A 363 14.76 -3.66 5.68
N PHE A 364 14.85 -2.42 5.20
CA PHE A 364 15.97 -1.52 5.50
C PHE A 364 15.81 -0.73 6.80
N GLY A 365 14.69 -0.89 7.52
CA GLY A 365 14.44 -0.19 8.79
C GLY A 365 14.22 1.32 8.63
N LEU A 366 13.77 1.78 7.46
CA LEU A 366 13.60 3.20 7.12
C LEU A 366 12.13 3.66 7.07
N ALA A 367 11.19 2.78 7.40
CA ALA A 367 9.76 3.08 7.32
C ALA A 367 9.34 4.27 8.19
N ASP A 368 9.92 4.43 9.37
CA ASP A 368 9.64 5.53 10.30
C ASP A 368 10.40 6.83 9.94
N GLU A 369 11.27 6.79 8.93
CA GLU A 369 12.07 7.93 8.48
C GLU A 369 11.47 8.65 7.27
N VAL A 370 10.33 8.19 6.77
CA VAL A 370 9.56 8.80 5.68
C VAL A 370 8.24 9.36 6.19
N SER A 371 7.62 10.30 5.46
CA SER A 371 6.40 10.97 5.93
C SER A 371 5.21 10.03 6.01
N HIS A 372 5.04 9.15 5.03
CA HIS A 372 4.00 8.12 5.03
C HIS A 372 4.39 6.89 4.22
N VAL A 373 4.18 5.71 4.81
CA VAL A 373 4.23 4.41 4.13
C VAL A 373 2.80 3.94 3.95
N SER A 374 2.33 3.86 2.71
CA SER A 374 0.94 3.49 2.43
C SER A 374 0.70 2.00 2.67
N THR A 375 -0.41 1.71 3.33
CA THR A 375 -0.93 0.34 3.49
C THR A 375 -1.83 -0.06 2.31
N GLY A 376 -2.11 0.88 1.39
CA GLY A 376 -3.12 0.76 0.34
C GLY A 376 -2.78 -0.18 -0.80
N GLY A 377 -1.49 -0.42 -1.07
CA GLY A 377 -1.08 -1.27 -2.19
C GLY A 377 -1.73 -0.84 -3.51
N GLY A 378 -2.57 -1.72 -4.09
CA GLY A 378 -3.29 -1.44 -5.34
C GLY A 378 -4.30 -0.29 -5.23
N ALA A 379 -4.97 -0.15 -4.08
CA ALA A 379 -5.93 0.95 -3.87
C ALA A 379 -5.26 2.33 -3.96
N MET A 380 -4.04 2.46 -3.42
CA MET A 380 -3.28 3.70 -3.55
C MET A 380 -2.97 4.02 -5.01
N LEU A 381 -2.58 3.01 -5.80
CA LEU A 381 -2.28 3.20 -7.23
C LEU A 381 -3.51 3.64 -8.00
N GLU A 382 -4.65 2.96 -7.83
CA GLU A 382 -5.92 3.34 -8.46
C GLU A 382 -6.35 4.76 -8.06
N TYR A 383 -6.15 5.14 -6.79
CA TYR A 383 -6.46 6.51 -6.33
C TYR A 383 -5.54 7.55 -6.99
N LEU A 384 -4.24 7.25 -7.12
CA LEU A 384 -3.27 8.09 -7.86
C LEU A 384 -3.64 8.22 -9.35
N GLU A 385 -4.23 7.18 -9.93
CA GLU A 385 -4.75 7.17 -11.30
C GLU A 385 -6.04 8.00 -11.47
N GLY A 386 -6.60 8.50 -10.38
CA GLY A 386 -7.84 9.29 -10.37
C GLY A 386 -9.12 8.45 -10.41
N VAL A 387 -9.03 7.17 -10.07
CA VAL A 387 -10.19 6.29 -9.96
C VAL A 387 -10.95 6.59 -8.67
N GLU A 388 -12.26 6.81 -8.75
CA GLU A 388 -13.11 6.91 -7.56
C GLU A 388 -13.14 5.55 -6.84
N LEU A 389 -12.60 5.50 -5.62
CA LEU A 389 -12.61 4.26 -4.85
C LEU A 389 -13.96 4.05 -4.17
N PRO A 390 -14.67 2.91 -4.41
CA PRO A 390 -16.02 2.70 -3.88
C PRO A 390 -16.09 2.75 -2.35
N GLY A 391 -15.08 2.26 -1.63
CA GLY A 391 -15.05 2.32 -0.16
C GLY A 391 -14.86 3.74 0.40
N ILE A 392 -14.30 4.67 -0.37
CA ILE A 392 -14.21 6.10 -0.03
C ILE A 392 -15.52 6.78 -0.39
N ALA A 393 -16.01 6.58 -1.61
CA ALA A 393 -17.24 7.16 -2.10
C ALA A 393 -18.46 6.82 -1.21
N ALA A 394 -18.51 5.60 -0.68
CA ALA A 394 -19.59 5.14 0.21
C ALA A 394 -19.67 5.93 1.53
N ILE A 395 -18.57 6.48 2.01
CA ILE A 395 -18.54 7.32 3.22
C ILE A 395 -18.90 8.77 2.88
N LEU A 396 -18.47 9.26 1.71
CA LEU A 396 -18.68 10.66 1.31
C LEU A 396 -20.10 10.96 0.86
N LYS A 397 -20.80 9.98 0.30
CA LYS A 397 -22.20 10.03 -0.12
C LYS A 397 -23.14 9.75 1.06
#